data_6fa0c5b79d99fca8a36660784bd0b77e
#
_entry.id   6fa0c5b79d99fca8a36660784bd0b77e
#
_cell.length_a   1.000
_cell.length_b   1.000
_cell.length_c   1.000
_cell.angle_alpha   90.00
_cell.angle_beta   90.00
_cell.angle_gamma   90.00
#
_symmetry.space_group_name_H-M   'P 1'
#
loop_
_entity.id
_entity.type
_entity.pdbx_description
1 polymer ?
#
loop_
_entity_poly.entity_id
_entity_poly.type
_entity_poly.pdbx_seq_one_letter_code
_entity_poly.pdbx_strand_id
1 'polypeptide(L)'
;DLSPMVEIQASAENVGDTMLSTTLTKGEVRVSTVEHLLAALAGLGIDNAIIDVTAPEVPIMDGSASPFVFLLQSAGIKEQNKPKRFIRIKKPISVSGGDKTASFKPFNGFKVGFSIDFDHPAFNNRTLQASVDFSTTSFVKEISRARTFGFMHEIEYLRSQGLARGGSMDNAIVVDEFQVLNEDGLRYEDEFVKHKILDAIGDLYLLGNSLIGEYIGYKSGHGLNNSLLRELIARKDAWEIVTFEGDDDEAPISYTKPLLTA
;
A
#
# COMPACT_ATOMS: atom_id res chain seq x y z
N ASP A 1 -13.65 -3.37 -21.07
CA ASP A 1 -14.48 -2.67 -22.07
C ASP A 1 -13.70 -1.93 -23.15
N LEU A 2 -12.37 -1.80 -23.07
CA LEU A 2 -11.57 -1.23 -24.14
C LEU A 2 -11.30 -2.28 -25.23
N SER A 3 -11.45 -1.88 -26.48
CA SER A 3 -11.09 -2.71 -27.64
C SER A 3 -10.19 -1.89 -28.58
N PRO A 4 -8.91 -2.26 -28.74
CA PRO A 4 -8.23 -3.39 -28.09
C PRO A 4 -7.99 -3.19 -26.59
N MET A 5 -7.80 -4.29 -25.86
CA MET A 5 -7.41 -4.28 -24.44
C MET A 5 -6.05 -3.55 -24.28
N VAL A 6 -5.93 -2.74 -23.23
CA VAL A 6 -4.70 -2.00 -22.93
C VAL A 6 -4.08 -2.54 -21.65
N GLU A 7 -2.85 -3.01 -21.74
CA GLU A 7 -2.06 -3.43 -20.58
C GLU A 7 -1.29 -2.23 -20.01
N ILE A 8 -1.38 -2.03 -18.69
CA ILE A 8 -0.61 -1.05 -17.93
C ILE A 8 0.27 -1.83 -16.96
N GLN A 9 1.58 -1.69 -17.10
CA GLN A 9 2.51 -2.27 -16.13
C GLN A 9 2.38 -1.54 -14.79
N ALA A 10 2.20 -2.30 -13.69
CA ALA A 10 2.22 -1.75 -12.35
C ALA A 10 3.66 -1.41 -11.95
N SER A 11 4.07 -0.17 -12.22
CA SER A 11 5.41 0.36 -11.92
C SER A 11 5.34 1.81 -11.46
N ALA A 12 6.36 2.25 -10.73
CA ALA A 12 6.45 3.62 -10.23
C ALA A 12 6.44 4.67 -11.36
N GLU A 13 6.99 4.31 -12.53
CA GLU A 13 7.02 5.21 -13.70
C GLU A 13 5.65 5.43 -14.34
N ASN A 14 4.73 4.46 -14.21
CA ASN A 14 3.38 4.54 -14.76
C ASN A 14 2.36 5.17 -13.79
N VAL A 15 2.80 5.62 -12.63
CA VAL A 15 1.93 6.41 -11.73
C VAL A 15 1.71 7.78 -12.33
N GLY A 16 0.43 8.12 -12.53
CA GLY A 16 -0.03 9.44 -12.99
C GLY A 16 -0.54 10.28 -11.83
N ASP A 17 -1.87 10.35 -11.67
CA ASP A 17 -2.49 11.09 -10.58
C ASP A 17 -2.35 10.35 -9.24
N THR A 18 -2.14 11.13 -8.19
CA THR A 18 -2.02 10.63 -6.80
C THR A 18 -2.94 11.36 -5.83
N MET A 19 -3.96 12.03 -6.35
CA MET A 19 -4.97 12.70 -5.53
C MET A 19 -5.96 11.67 -5.00
N LEU A 20 -6.00 11.48 -3.70
CA LEU A 20 -6.82 10.54 -2.93
C LEU A 20 -6.48 9.05 -3.13
N SER A 21 -5.81 8.68 -4.20
CA SER A 21 -5.44 7.29 -4.51
C SER A 21 -4.25 7.24 -5.45
N THR A 22 -3.64 6.08 -5.60
CA THR A 22 -2.63 5.84 -6.63
C THR A 22 -3.30 5.42 -7.92
N THR A 23 -3.05 6.18 -9.00
CA THR A 23 -3.58 5.91 -10.35
C THR A 23 -2.47 5.49 -11.30
N LEU A 24 -2.60 4.34 -11.92
CA LEU A 24 -1.73 3.90 -13.02
C LEU A 24 -2.26 4.42 -14.37
N THR A 25 -1.36 4.88 -15.24
CA THR A 25 -1.73 5.48 -16.52
C THR A 25 -0.89 4.96 -17.66
N LYS A 26 -1.50 4.90 -18.87
CA LYS A 26 -0.82 4.67 -20.13
C LYS A 26 -1.57 5.40 -21.24
N GLY A 27 -1.02 6.52 -21.71
CA GLY A 27 -1.74 7.44 -22.60
C GLY A 27 -3.00 7.97 -21.91
N GLU A 28 -4.13 7.84 -22.56
CA GLU A 28 -5.45 8.26 -22.07
C GLU A 28 -6.09 7.24 -21.08
N VAL A 29 -5.54 6.02 -21.02
CA VAL A 29 -6.10 4.94 -20.19
C VAL A 29 -5.56 5.04 -18.78
N ARG A 30 -6.44 4.89 -17.80
CA ARG A 30 -6.11 4.94 -16.38
C ARG A 30 -6.81 3.84 -15.59
N VAL A 31 -6.18 3.42 -14.48
CA VAL A 31 -6.77 2.59 -13.44
C VAL A 31 -6.43 3.21 -12.10
N SER A 32 -7.43 3.67 -11.37
CA SER A 32 -7.29 4.35 -10.07
C SER A 32 -7.48 3.39 -8.90
N THR A 33 -7.10 3.83 -7.69
CA THR A 33 -7.33 3.16 -6.41
C THR A 33 -6.69 1.76 -6.38
N VAL A 34 -5.45 1.67 -6.87
CA VAL A 34 -4.73 0.38 -6.96
C VAL A 34 -4.05 -0.03 -5.66
N GLU A 35 -3.82 0.89 -4.71
CA GLU A 35 -2.99 0.72 -3.52
C GLU A 35 -3.43 -0.42 -2.61
N HIS A 36 -4.74 -0.60 -2.36
CA HIS A 36 -5.23 -1.65 -1.46
C HIS A 36 -5.06 -3.05 -2.06
N LEU A 37 -5.30 -3.19 -3.38
CA LEU A 37 -5.05 -4.42 -4.11
C LEU A 37 -3.54 -4.73 -4.17
N LEU A 38 -2.71 -3.74 -4.46
CA LEU A 38 -1.25 -3.88 -4.47
C LEU A 38 -0.71 -4.23 -3.08
N ALA A 39 -1.28 -3.66 -2.01
CA ALA A 39 -0.93 -4.03 -0.64
C ALA A 39 -1.26 -5.50 -0.34
N ALA A 40 -2.40 -6.02 -0.82
CA ALA A 40 -2.75 -7.42 -0.67
C ALA A 40 -1.77 -8.35 -1.41
N LEU A 41 -1.38 -8.01 -2.65
CA LEU A 41 -0.38 -8.75 -3.42
C LEU A 41 0.99 -8.75 -2.70
N ALA A 42 1.45 -7.58 -2.25
CA ALA A 42 2.67 -7.43 -1.46
C ALA A 42 2.63 -8.27 -0.17
N GLY A 43 1.52 -8.17 0.56
CA GLY A 43 1.29 -8.87 1.83
C GLY A 43 1.34 -10.39 1.72
N LEU A 44 0.88 -10.92 0.59
CA LEU A 44 0.91 -12.34 0.29
C LEU A 44 2.18 -12.80 -0.43
N GLY A 45 3.10 -11.87 -0.73
CA GLY A 45 4.37 -12.18 -1.40
C GLY A 45 4.22 -12.57 -2.87
N ILE A 46 3.14 -12.14 -3.53
CA ILE A 46 2.91 -12.42 -4.95
C ILE A 46 3.81 -11.52 -5.80
N ASP A 47 4.62 -12.12 -6.66
CA ASP A 47 5.55 -11.39 -7.53
C ASP A 47 4.95 -11.08 -8.91
N ASN A 48 4.09 -11.96 -9.41
CA ASN A 48 3.53 -11.86 -10.76
C ASN A 48 2.03 -12.08 -10.74
N ALA A 49 1.27 -11.14 -11.28
CA ALA A 49 -0.16 -11.24 -11.47
C ALA A 49 -0.60 -10.49 -12.73
N ILE A 50 -1.63 -10.98 -13.39
CA ILE A 50 -2.38 -10.26 -14.41
C ILE A 50 -3.75 -9.99 -13.84
N ILE A 51 -4.19 -8.74 -13.89
CA ILE A 51 -5.42 -8.28 -13.26
C ILE A 51 -6.25 -7.57 -14.32
N ASP A 52 -7.38 -8.16 -14.68
CA ASP A 52 -8.32 -7.57 -15.61
C ASP A 52 -9.34 -6.72 -14.85
N VAL A 53 -9.54 -5.49 -15.28
CA VAL A 53 -10.54 -4.58 -14.74
C VAL A 53 -11.47 -4.10 -15.86
N THR A 54 -12.76 -3.98 -15.56
CA THR A 54 -13.79 -3.54 -16.51
C THR A 54 -14.21 -2.10 -16.31
N ALA A 55 -13.51 -1.38 -15.42
CA ALA A 55 -13.76 0.02 -15.08
C ALA A 55 -12.43 0.75 -14.86
N PRO A 56 -12.41 2.09 -14.91
CA PRO A 56 -11.18 2.88 -14.71
C PRO A 56 -10.74 2.97 -13.24
N GLU A 57 -11.33 2.16 -12.36
CA GLU A 57 -11.04 2.16 -10.92
C GLU A 57 -11.18 0.77 -10.33
N VAL A 58 -10.23 0.37 -9.47
CA VAL A 58 -10.34 -0.84 -8.65
C VAL A 58 -11.40 -0.60 -7.57
N PRO A 59 -12.34 -1.55 -7.32
CA PRO A 59 -13.38 -1.34 -6.32
C PRO A 59 -12.78 -1.14 -4.92
N ILE A 60 -13.34 -0.17 -4.18
CA ILE A 60 -12.88 0.15 -2.82
C ILE A 60 -13.12 -1.00 -1.81
N MET A 61 -14.04 -1.92 -2.13
CA MET A 61 -14.47 -3.03 -1.27
C MET A 61 -15.00 -2.51 0.09
N ASP A 62 -14.43 -2.98 1.20
CA ASP A 62 -14.73 -2.51 2.55
C ASP A 62 -13.80 -1.37 3.03
N GLY A 63 -13.03 -0.80 2.11
CA GLY A 63 -12.05 0.26 2.39
C GLY A 63 -10.70 -0.24 2.90
N SER A 64 -10.48 -1.56 2.94
CA SER A 64 -9.24 -2.19 3.38
C SER A 64 -8.67 -3.16 2.33
N ALA A 65 -7.51 -3.75 2.58
CA ALA A 65 -6.94 -4.79 1.72
C ALA A 65 -7.50 -6.20 2.02
N SER A 66 -8.23 -6.39 3.12
CA SER A 66 -8.66 -7.71 3.58
C SER A 66 -9.53 -8.49 2.58
N PRO A 67 -10.50 -7.88 1.87
CA PRO A 67 -11.27 -8.61 0.86
C PRO A 67 -10.41 -9.13 -0.29
N PHE A 68 -9.40 -8.36 -0.70
CA PHE A 68 -8.46 -8.81 -1.73
C PHE A 68 -7.58 -9.95 -1.22
N VAL A 69 -7.10 -9.89 0.02
CA VAL A 69 -6.37 -10.99 0.67
C VAL A 69 -7.22 -12.26 0.64
N PHE A 70 -8.48 -12.17 1.04
CA PHE A 70 -9.41 -13.31 1.03
C PHE A 70 -9.59 -13.91 -0.37
N LEU A 71 -9.83 -13.06 -1.38
CA LEU A 71 -10.02 -13.51 -2.78
C LEU A 71 -8.76 -14.18 -3.34
N LEU A 72 -7.58 -13.59 -3.11
CA LEU A 72 -6.30 -14.14 -3.58
C LEU A 72 -5.97 -15.47 -2.90
N GLN A 73 -6.19 -15.58 -1.59
CA GLN A 73 -5.99 -16.84 -0.87
C GLN A 73 -6.99 -17.93 -1.31
N SER A 74 -8.25 -17.54 -1.56
CA SER A 74 -9.27 -18.46 -2.05
C SER A 74 -9.00 -18.98 -3.47
N ALA A 75 -8.43 -18.12 -4.33
CA ALA A 75 -8.02 -18.51 -5.69
C ALA A 75 -6.78 -19.42 -5.69
N GLY A 76 -5.99 -19.37 -4.63
CA GLY A 76 -4.71 -20.05 -4.50
C GLY A 76 -3.54 -19.29 -5.14
N ILE A 77 -2.35 -19.51 -4.60
CA ILE A 77 -1.10 -18.89 -5.07
C ILE A 77 -0.18 -20.01 -5.55
N LYS A 78 0.32 -19.88 -6.77
CA LYS A 78 1.21 -20.88 -7.38
C LYS A 78 2.66 -20.43 -7.27
N GLU A 79 3.51 -21.29 -6.68
CA GLU A 79 4.96 -21.07 -6.70
C GLU A 79 5.52 -21.26 -8.11
N GLN A 80 6.49 -20.42 -8.47
CA GLN A 80 7.17 -20.45 -9.75
C GLN A 80 8.61 -20.96 -9.58
N ASN A 81 9.18 -21.53 -10.67
CA ASN A 81 10.52 -22.13 -10.66
C ASN A 81 11.65 -21.10 -10.81
N LYS A 82 11.52 -19.96 -10.14
CA LYS A 82 12.55 -18.91 -10.12
C LYS A 82 12.66 -18.35 -8.71
N PRO A 83 13.89 -18.05 -8.25
CA PRO A 83 14.10 -17.45 -6.95
C PRO A 83 13.41 -16.07 -6.88
N LYS A 84 12.85 -15.78 -5.74
CA LYS A 84 12.26 -14.46 -5.45
C LYS A 84 13.37 -13.42 -5.41
N ARG A 85 13.14 -12.31 -6.11
CA ARG A 85 14.08 -11.20 -6.18
C ARG A 85 13.67 -10.12 -5.19
N PHE A 86 14.66 -9.53 -4.52
CA PHE A 86 14.48 -8.45 -3.59
C PHE A 86 15.33 -7.25 -3.98
N ILE A 87 14.81 -6.06 -3.75
CA ILE A 87 15.56 -4.80 -3.74
C ILE A 87 16.07 -4.59 -2.32
N ARG A 88 17.39 -4.70 -2.12
CA ARG A 88 18.04 -4.40 -0.84
C ARG A 88 18.50 -2.95 -0.82
N ILE A 89 18.04 -2.20 0.18
CA ILE A 89 18.47 -0.82 0.41
C ILE A 89 19.87 -0.82 1.03
N LYS A 90 20.82 -0.14 0.38
CA LYS A 90 22.22 -0.05 0.81
C LYS A 90 22.57 1.27 1.46
N LYS A 91 21.92 2.35 1.03
CA LYS A 91 22.16 3.71 1.54
C LYS A 91 20.83 4.38 1.85
N PRO A 92 20.79 5.27 2.85
CA PRO A 92 19.60 6.07 3.11
C PRO A 92 19.23 6.94 1.90
N ILE A 93 17.93 7.00 1.62
CA ILE A 93 17.33 7.89 0.63
C ILE A 93 16.13 8.56 1.29
N SER A 94 15.93 9.83 1.02
CA SER A 94 14.75 10.56 1.52
C SER A 94 14.28 11.59 0.51
N VAL A 95 12.98 11.82 0.53
CA VAL A 95 12.31 12.90 -0.18
C VAL A 95 11.43 13.68 0.80
N SER A 96 11.20 14.95 0.51
CA SER A 96 10.35 15.82 1.34
C SER A 96 9.48 16.73 0.49
N GLY A 97 8.33 17.09 1.02
CA GLY A 97 7.40 18.07 0.42
C GLY A 97 6.70 18.84 1.53
N GLY A 98 7.12 20.10 1.73
CA GLY A 98 6.69 20.88 2.88
C GLY A 98 7.18 20.24 4.19
N ASP A 99 6.26 20.00 5.12
CA ASP A 99 6.50 19.32 6.41
C ASP A 99 6.44 17.78 6.33
N LYS A 100 6.22 17.22 5.13
CA LYS A 100 6.05 15.78 4.90
C LYS A 100 7.36 15.14 4.47
N THR A 101 7.63 13.91 4.93
CA THR A 101 8.83 13.16 4.53
C THR A 101 8.52 11.70 4.27
N ALA A 102 9.27 11.12 3.33
CA ALA A 102 9.32 9.68 3.11
C ALA A 102 10.78 9.26 2.91
N SER A 103 11.19 8.14 3.49
CA SER A 103 12.59 7.70 3.43
C SER A 103 12.74 6.20 3.46
N PHE A 104 13.83 5.72 2.85
CA PHE A 104 14.36 4.38 3.03
C PHE A 104 15.66 4.39 3.83
N LYS A 105 15.86 3.35 4.65
CA LYS A 105 17.11 3.07 5.34
C LYS A 105 17.48 1.59 5.19
N PRO A 106 18.78 1.24 5.22
CA PRO A 106 19.20 -0.14 5.33
C PRO A 106 18.62 -0.81 6.58
N PHE A 107 18.05 -2.00 6.40
CA PHE A 107 17.52 -2.84 7.47
C PHE A 107 17.53 -4.30 6.99
N ASN A 108 17.80 -5.24 7.88
CA ASN A 108 17.78 -6.66 7.53
C ASN A 108 16.39 -7.25 7.79
N GLY A 109 15.51 -7.11 6.81
CA GLY A 109 14.08 -7.41 6.84
C GLY A 109 13.33 -6.36 6.05
N PHE A 110 12.02 -6.33 6.15
CA PHE A 110 11.22 -5.22 5.66
C PHE A 110 10.44 -4.60 6.81
N LYS A 111 10.72 -3.36 7.14
CA LYS A 111 10.05 -2.63 8.20
C LYS A 111 9.36 -1.40 7.65
N VAL A 112 8.12 -1.18 8.04
CA VAL A 112 7.32 -0.03 7.61
C VAL A 112 6.89 0.75 8.85
N GLY A 113 7.42 1.97 8.99
CA GLY A 113 7.03 2.92 10.02
C GLY A 113 6.27 4.09 9.43
N PHE A 114 5.24 4.55 10.12
CA PHE A 114 4.45 5.68 9.69
C PHE A 114 4.02 6.56 10.88
N SER A 115 4.02 7.87 10.68
CA SER A 115 3.48 8.85 11.62
C SER A 115 2.51 9.77 10.88
N ILE A 116 1.33 9.95 11.46
CA ILE A 116 0.33 10.92 11.03
C ILE A 116 0.27 12.05 12.06
N ASP A 117 -0.20 13.21 11.62
CA ASP A 117 -0.39 14.37 12.48
C ASP A 117 -1.61 15.15 11.97
N PHE A 118 -2.70 15.03 12.69
CA PHE A 118 -3.95 15.72 12.42
C PHE A 118 -4.34 16.55 13.64
N ASP A 119 -4.50 17.86 13.45
CA ASP A 119 -5.05 18.75 14.47
C ASP A 119 -6.57 18.63 14.48
N HIS A 120 -7.07 17.55 15.12
CA HIS A 120 -8.48 17.25 15.15
C HIS A 120 -8.86 16.46 16.42
N PRO A 121 -9.99 16.80 17.10
CA PRO A 121 -10.40 16.17 18.37
C PRO A 121 -10.50 14.64 18.32
N ALA A 122 -10.94 14.06 17.21
CA ALA A 122 -11.05 12.60 17.03
C ALA A 122 -9.70 11.87 17.16
N PHE A 123 -8.58 12.57 17.02
CA PHE A 123 -7.23 12.01 17.14
C PHE A 123 -6.58 12.25 18.50
N ASN A 124 -7.22 13.07 19.36
CA ASN A 124 -6.75 13.30 20.72
C ASN A 124 -6.72 11.96 21.49
N ASN A 125 -5.58 11.69 22.17
CA ASN A 125 -5.34 10.45 22.91
C ASN A 125 -5.30 9.17 22.05
N ARG A 126 -5.10 9.26 20.73
CA ARG A 126 -4.89 8.10 19.86
C ARG A 126 -3.41 7.92 19.51
N THR A 127 -3.06 6.68 19.16
CA THR A 127 -1.74 6.37 18.65
C THR A 127 -1.65 6.85 17.20
N LEU A 128 -0.82 7.86 16.97
CA LEU A 128 -0.58 8.48 15.65
C LEU A 128 0.71 8.01 14.99
N GLN A 129 1.39 7.06 15.59
CA GLN A 129 2.61 6.45 15.08
C GLN A 129 2.57 4.95 15.26
N ALA A 130 2.90 4.21 14.21
CA ALA A 130 3.02 2.76 14.26
C ALA A 130 4.17 2.28 13.37
N SER A 131 4.68 1.09 13.67
CA SER A 131 5.61 0.40 12.80
C SER A 131 5.33 -1.09 12.81
N VAL A 132 5.59 -1.76 11.69
CA VAL A 132 5.44 -3.20 11.55
C VAL A 132 6.69 -3.80 10.95
N ASP A 133 7.20 -4.87 11.57
CA ASP A 133 8.15 -5.78 10.95
C ASP A 133 7.36 -6.71 10.04
N PHE A 134 7.56 -6.54 8.74
CA PHE A 134 6.70 -7.13 7.74
C PHE A 134 6.92 -8.62 7.57
N SER A 135 5.82 -9.34 7.59
CA SER A 135 5.67 -10.73 7.14
C SER A 135 4.24 -10.90 6.65
N THR A 136 3.93 -11.97 5.93
CA THR A 136 2.52 -12.28 5.60
C THR A 136 1.65 -12.31 6.85
N THR A 137 2.14 -12.91 7.93
CA THR A 137 1.36 -13.05 9.17
C THR A 137 1.08 -11.69 9.82
N SER A 138 2.10 -10.81 9.96
CA SER A 138 1.90 -9.47 10.55
C SER A 138 1.02 -8.61 9.64
N PHE A 139 1.22 -8.66 8.32
CA PHE A 139 0.37 -7.94 7.39
C PHE A 139 -1.10 -8.35 7.52
N VAL A 140 -1.40 -9.66 7.44
CA VAL A 140 -2.78 -10.16 7.50
C VAL A 140 -3.45 -9.87 8.84
N LYS A 141 -2.74 -10.03 9.95
CA LYS A 141 -3.31 -9.86 11.30
C LYS A 141 -3.43 -8.40 11.73
N GLU A 142 -2.45 -7.58 11.38
CA GLU A 142 -2.28 -6.26 11.99
C GLU A 142 -2.61 -5.11 11.03
N ILE A 143 -2.48 -5.31 9.71
CA ILE A 143 -2.56 -4.23 8.72
C ILE A 143 -3.73 -4.39 7.78
N SER A 144 -3.93 -5.58 7.21
CA SER A 144 -4.81 -5.79 6.05
C SER A 144 -6.25 -5.31 6.22
N ARG A 145 -6.76 -5.25 7.46
CA ARG A 145 -8.14 -4.85 7.79
C ARG A 145 -8.30 -3.37 8.10
N ALA A 146 -7.22 -2.58 8.12
CA ALA A 146 -7.29 -1.15 8.38
C ALA A 146 -8.01 -0.44 7.24
N ARG A 147 -9.11 0.25 7.56
CA ARG A 147 -9.95 0.95 6.56
C ARG A 147 -9.41 2.33 6.24
N THR A 148 -9.67 2.76 5.00
CA THR A 148 -9.52 4.16 4.61
C THR A 148 -10.42 5.07 5.45
N PHE A 149 -10.09 6.35 5.51
CA PHE A 149 -10.83 7.32 6.31
C PHE A 149 -10.93 8.67 5.58
N GLY A 150 -11.94 9.43 5.97
CA GLY A 150 -12.13 10.77 5.46
C GLY A 150 -12.89 11.65 6.45
N PHE A 151 -12.68 12.95 6.32
CA PHE A 151 -13.37 13.95 7.12
C PHE A 151 -14.66 14.39 6.43
N MET A 152 -15.75 14.52 7.20
CA MET A 152 -17.07 14.86 6.68
C MET A 152 -17.04 16.15 5.85
N HIS A 153 -16.34 17.18 6.31
CA HIS A 153 -16.24 18.46 5.62
C HIS A 153 -15.48 18.37 4.28
N GLU A 154 -14.55 17.41 4.13
CA GLU A 154 -13.84 17.17 2.88
C GLU A 154 -14.70 16.36 1.89
N ILE A 155 -15.54 15.45 2.40
CA ILE A 155 -16.39 14.59 1.57
C ILE A 155 -17.36 15.41 0.72
N GLU A 156 -17.97 16.45 1.25
CA GLU A 156 -18.87 17.34 0.50
C GLU A 156 -18.14 18.04 -0.64
N TYR A 157 -16.95 18.56 -0.35
CA TYR A 157 -16.11 19.19 -1.37
C TYR A 157 -15.68 18.17 -2.43
N LEU A 158 -15.21 16.98 -2.05
CA LEU A 158 -14.80 15.94 -2.97
C LEU A 158 -15.94 15.48 -3.89
N ARG A 159 -17.14 15.32 -3.35
CA ARG A 159 -18.34 14.99 -4.13
C ARG A 159 -18.69 16.07 -5.14
N SER A 160 -18.50 17.35 -4.80
CA SER A 160 -18.70 18.46 -5.73
C SER A 160 -17.72 18.41 -6.91
N GLN A 161 -16.51 17.84 -6.70
CA GLN A 161 -15.50 17.61 -7.73
C GLN A 161 -15.67 16.25 -8.45
N GLY A 162 -16.73 15.49 -8.14
CA GLY A 162 -16.99 14.18 -8.74
C GLY A 162 -16.16 13.04 -8.17
N LEU A 163 -15.47 13.28 -7.05
CA LEU A 163 -14.66 12.30 -6.32
C LEU A 163 -15.43 11.68 -5.14
N ALA A 164 -14.92 10.60 -4.55
CA ALA A 164 -15.50 9.90 -3.39
C ALA A 164 -16.99 9.53 -3.55
N ARG A 165 -17.44 9.27 -4.79
CA ARG A 165 -18.86 8.98 -5.08
C ARG A 165 -19.37 7.68 -4.46
N GLY A 166 -18.50 6.68 -4.33
CA GLY A 166 -18.78 5.38 -3.70
C GLY A 166 -18.53 5.34 -2.20
N GLY A 167 -18.03 6.43 -1.61
CA GLY A 167 -17.69 6.48 -0.19
C GLY A 167 -18.94 6.45 0.71
N SER A 168 -18.91 5.55 1.68
CA SER A 168 -19.94 5.38 2.71
C SER A 168 -19.30 4.92 4.03
N MET A 169 -20.08 4.88 5.12
CA MET A 169 -19.63 4.31 6.38
C MET A 169 -19.36 2.80 6.33
N ASP A 170 -19.82 2.12 5.28
CA ASP A 170 -19.54 0.69 5.07
C ASP A 170 -18.12 0.44 4.56
N ASN A 171 -17.51 1.44 3.90
CA ASN A 171 -16.20 1.30 3.24
C ASN A 171 -15.17 2.40 3.60
N ALA A 172 -15.47 3.22 4.59
CA ALA A 172 -14.55 4.22 5.13
C ALA A 172 -14.85 4.52 6.58
N ILE A 173 -13.83 4.91 7.33
CA ILE A 173 -14.01 5.57 8.62
C ILE A 173 -14.35 7.03 8.34
N VAL A 174 -15.52 7.47 8.76
CA VAL A 174 -15.98 8.85 8.60
C VAL A 174 -15.80 9.61 9.91
N VAL A 175 -15.14 10.75 9.85
CA VAL A 175 -14.84 11.59 11.00
C VAL A 175 -15.56 12.92 10.82
N ASP A 176 -16.42 13.31 11.79
CA ASP A 176 -17.03 14.64 11.82
C ASP A 176 -16.09 15.66 12.52
N GLU A 177 -16.59 16.77 12.96
CA GLU A 177 -15.81 17.81 13.67
C GLU A 177 -15.29 17.36 15.03
N PHE A 178 -15.78 16.26 15.61
CA PHE A 178 -15.50 15.85 16.98
C PHE A 178 -15.06 14.40 17.12
N GLN A 179 -15.63 13.48 16.33
CA GLN A 179 -15.54 12.04 16.57
C GLN A 179 -15.65 11.18 15.30
N VAL A 180 -15.42 9.89 15.46
CA VAL A 180 -15.73 8.86 14.46
C VAL A 180 -17.22 8.60 14.45
N LEU A 181 -17.82 8.57 13.25
CA LEU A 181 -19.29 8.39 13.07
C LEU A 181 -19.71 6.93 12.89
N ASN A 182 -18.79 6.05 12.53
CA ASN A 182 -19.08 4.62 12.32
C ASN A 182 -19.60 3.99 13.63
N GLU A 183 -20.80 3.43 13.64
CA GLU A 183 -21.43 2.83 14.83
C GLU A 183 -20.59 1.68 15.42
N ASP A 184 -19.95 0.87 14.56
CA ASP A 184 -19.07 -0.23 14.96
C ASP A 184 -17.69 0.25 15.48
N GLY A 185 -17.42 1.56 15.44
CA GLY A 185 -16.14 2.14 15.85
C GLY A 185 -14.97 1.73 14.95
N LEU A 186 -13.78 1.63 15.54
CA LEU A 186 -12.55 1.25 14.86
C LEU A 186 -12.28 -0.26 14.99
N ARG A 187 -11.69 -0.85 13.95
CA ARG A 187 -11.21 -2.26 13.94
C ARG A 187 -9.92 -2.43 14.74
N TYR A 188 -9.11 -1.37 14.85
CA TYR A 188 -7.89 -1.29 15.64
C TYR A 188 -7.85 0.06 16.36
N GLU A 189 -7.25 0.12 17.54
CA GLU A 189 -7.07 1.37 18.27
C GLU A 189 -6.29 2.41 17.44
N ASP A 190 -5.31 1.94 16.67
CA ASP A 190 -4.41 2.70 15.78
C ASP A 190 -4.77 2.55 14.29
N GLU A 191 -6.07 2.32 13.95
CA GLU A 191 -6.52 2.00 12.59
C GLU A 191 -6.11 3.06 11.56
N PHE A 192 -6.16 4.33 11.91
CA PHE A 192 -5.79 5.43 11.00
C PHE A 192 -4.34 5.33 10.52
N VAL A 193 -3.39 5.15 11.43
CA VAL A 193 -1.98 5.05 11.05
C VAL A 193 -1.68 3.70 10.40
N LYS A 194 -2.36 2.62 10.80
CA LYS A 194 -2.26 1.32 10.13
C LYS A 194 -2.75 1.34 8.70
N HIS A 195 -3.80 2.12 8.43
CA HIS A 195 -4.23 2.32 7.04
C HIS A 195 -3.15 3.04 6.22
N LYS A 196 -2.49 4.06 6.76
CA LYS A 196 -1.36 4.71 6.08
C LYS A 196 -0.17 3.77 5.84
N ILE A 197 0.05 2.80 6.71
CA ILE A 197 1.02 1.71 6.49
C ILE A 197 0.55 0.80 5.34
N LEU A 198 -0.74 0.45 5.29
CA LEU A 198 -1.33 -0.34 4.20
C LEU A 198 -1.12 0.36 2.85
N ASP A 199 -1.48 1.63 2.75
CA ASP A 199 -1.29 2.46 1.55
C ASP A 199 0.19 2.47 1.12
N ALA A 200 1.09 2.72 2.08
CA ALA A 200 2.53 2.72 1.79
C ALA A 200 3.00 1.37 1.24
N ILE A 201 2.59 0.24 1.84
CA ILE A 201 2.95 -1.11 1.35
C ILE A 201 2.49 -1.30 -0.10
N GLY A 202 1.28 -0.87 -0.43
CA GLY A 202 0.75 -0.94 -1.79
C GLY A 202 1.51 -0.05 -2.78
N ASP A 203 1.79 1.19 -2.40
CA ASP A 203 2.58 2.11 -3.22
C ASP A 203 4.00 1.58 -3.47
N LEU A 204 4.66 1.05 -2.41
CA LEU A 204 6.02 0.52 -2.50
C LEU A 204 6.12 -0.73 -3.37
N TYR A 205 5.03 -1.51 -3.52
CA TYR A 205 4.98 -2.68 -4.40
C TYR A 205 5.22 -2.32 -5.88
N LEU A 206 5.00 -1.06 -6.27
CA LEU A 206 5.28 -0.53 -7.60
C LEU A 206 6.78 -0.49 -7.97
N LEU A 207 7.69 -0.86 -7.07
CA LEU A 207 9.08 -1.16 -7.40
C LEU A 207 9.24 -2.46 -8.19
N GLY A 208 8.20 -3.32 -8.23
CA GLY A 208 8.20 -4.57 -8.96
C GLY A 208 9.00 -5.72 -8.33
N ASN A 209 9.59 -5.50 -7.17
CA ASN A 209 10.25 -6.53 -6.36
C ASN A 209 10.04 -6.22 -4.87
N SER A 210 10.04 -7.24 -4.03
CA SER A 210 9.96 -7.09 -2.58
C SER A 210 11.17 -6.30 -2.03
N LEU A 211 10.96 -5.53 -0.97
CA LEU A 211 11.99 -4.69 -0.36
C LEU A 211 12.67 -5.37 0.82
N ILE A 212 13.98 -5.21 0.93
CA ILE A 212 14.76 -5.41 2.14
C ILE A 212 15.30 -4.04 2.56
N GLY A 213 14.73 -3.50 3.64
CA GLY A 213 15.02 -2.15 4.13
C GLY A 213 13.93 -1.66 5.07
N GLU A 214 14.10 -0.48 5.64
CA GLU A 214 13.11 0.21 6.45
C GLU A 214 12.54 1.39 5.67
N TYR A 215 11.20 1.46 5.55
CA TYR A 215 10.49 2.63 5.10
C TYR A 215 9.97 3.42 6.30
N ILE A 216 10.13 4.75 6.26
CA ILE A 216 9.61 5.66 7.27
C ILE A 216 8.87 6.79 6.56
N GLY A 217 7.57 6.89 6.84
CA GLY A 217 6.69 7.98 6.37
C GLY A 217 6.29 8.90 7.52
N TYR A 218 6.45 10.20 7.32
CA TYR A 218 5.86 11.23 8.19
C TYR A 218 4.93 12.09 7.36
N LYS A 219 3.63 12.05 7.67
CA LYS A 219 2.56 12.72 6.90
C LYS A 219 2.59 12.41 5.39
N SER A 220 3.27 11.35 4.98
CA SER A 220 3.42 10.98 3.57
C SER A 220 2.07 10.57 2.96
N GLY A 221 2.00 10.65 1.65
CA GLY A 221 0.89 10.17 0.83
C GLY A 221 1.41 9.61 -0.49
N HIS A 222 0.51 9.16 -1.36
CA HIS A 222 0.83 8.47 -2.61
C HIS A 222 1.84 9.21 -3.49
N GLY A 223 1.69 10.53 -3.64
CA GLY A 223 2.63 11.35 -4.43
C GLY A 223 4.05 11.35 -3.89
N LEU A 224 4.20 11.48 -2.56
CA LEU A 224 5.52 11.48 -1.94
C LEU A 224 6.14 10.08 -1.90
N ASN A 225 5.31 9.04 -1.70
CA ASN A 225 5.72 7.65 -1.80
C ASN A 225 6.26 7.36 -3.22
N ASN A 226 5.52 7.76 -4.26
CA ASN A 226 5.97 7.59 -5.64
C ASN A 226 7.26 8.39 -5.94
N SER A 227 7.39 9.61 -5.42
CA SER A 227 8.61 10.40 -5.55
C SER A 227 9.82 9.68 -4.93
N LEU A 228 9.63 9.04 -3.77
CA LEU A 228 10.68 8.23 -3.13
C LEU A 228 11.08 7.01 -3.99
N LEU A 229 10.10 6.32 -4.60
CA LEU A 229 10.38 5.20 -5.51
C LEU A 229 11.19 5.64 -6.72
N ARG A 230 10.81 6.77 -7.35
CA ARG A 230 11.53 7.34 -8.49
C ARG A 230 12.96 7.75 -8.12
N GLU A 231 13.16 8.37 -6.95
CA GLU A 231 14.47 8.72 -6.42
C GLU A 231 15.31 7.46 -6.18
N LEU A 232 14.73 6.39 -5.60
CA LEU A 232 15.42 5.12 -5.42
C LEU A 232 15.86 4.52 -6.77
N ILE A 233 14.95 4.46 -7.75
CA ILE A 233 15.23 3.92 -9.09
C ILE A 233 16.37 4.69 -9.77
N ALA A 234 16.43 6.01 -9.59
CA ALA A 234 17.49 6.86 -10.14
C ALA A 234 18.86 6.64 -9.45
N ARG A 235 18.87 6.34 -8.15
CA ARG A 235 20.05 6.19 -7.31
C ARG A 235 20.58 4.74 -7.30
N LYS A 236 21.11 4.27 -8.41
CA LYS A 236 21.61 2.87 -8.58
C LYS A 236 22.68 2.45 -7.56
N ASP A 237 23.37 3.40 -6.96
CA ASP A 237 24.35 3.15 -5.90
C ASP A 237 23.74 2.87 -4.52
N ALA A 238 22.45 3.16 -4.35
CA ALA A 238 21.76 3.07 -3.07
C ALA A 238 21.02 1.75 -2.85
N TRP A 239 20.94 0.89 -3.83
CA TRP A 239 20.28 -0.41 -3.76
C TRP A 239 20.94 -1.46 -4.64
N GLU A 240 20.56 -2.70 -4.45
CA GLU A 240 20.95 -3.83 -5.28
C GLU A 240 19.83 -4.87 -5.36
N ILE A 241 19.85 -5.71 -6.41
CA ILE A 241 18.98 -6.89 -6.48
C ILE A 241 19.70 -8.04 -5.81
N VAL A 242 18.99 -8.75 -4.93
CA VAL A 242 19.47 -9.97 -4.28
C VAL A 242 18.44 -11.08 -4.41
N THR A 243 18.92 -12.32 -4.42
CA THR A 243 18.14 -13.57 -4.31
C THR A 243 18.72 -14.40 -3.17
N PHE A 244 17.94 -15.29 -2.62
CA PHE A 244 18.33 -16.22 -1.57
C PHE A 244 18.14 -17.63 -2.13
N GLU A 245 19.25 -18.34 -2.36
CA GLU A 245 19.29 -19.66 -2.98
C GLU A 245 20.18 -20.58 -2.15
N GLY A 246 19.58 -21.58 -1.49
CA GLY A 246 20.31 -22.58 -0.70
C GLY A 246 19.74 -22.76 0.70
N ASP A 247 20.07 -23.88 1.32
CA ASP A 247 19.53 -24.29 2.61
C ASP A 247 19.98 -23.39 3.79
N ASP A 248 21.08 -22.64 3.60
CA ASP A 248 21.69 -21.78 4.62
C ASP A 248 21.42 -20.28 4.40
N ASP A 249 20.70 -19.89 3.33
CA ASP A 249 20.52 -18.49 2.93
C ASP A 249 19.03 -18.12 2.94
N GLU A 250 18.45 -18.01 4.14
CA GLU A 250 17.05 -17.63 4.30
C GLU A 250 16.83 -16.15 4.05
N ALA A 251 15.78 -15.82 3.27
CA ALA A 251 15.34 -14.45 3.10
C ALA A 251 14.91 -13.86 4.45
N PRO A 252 15.29 -12.61 4.76
CA PRO A 252 14.98 -11.99 6.05
C PRO A 252 13.51 -11.56 6.18
N ILE A 253 12.65 -12.01 5.25
CA ILE A 253 11.21 -11.74 5.24
C ILE A 253 10.47 -13.06 5.13
N SER A 254 9.58 -13.33 6.08
CA SER A 254 8.77 -14.54 6.07
C SER A 254 7.48 -14.35 5.28
N TYR A 255 7.35 -15.09 4.19
CA TYR A 255 6.09 -15.25 3.45
C TYR A 255 5.46 -16.61 3.79
N THR A 256 4.15 -16.60 4.06
CA THR A 256 3.42 -17.86 4.29
C THR A 256 3.39 -18.67 3.00
N LYS A 257 3.89 -19.91 3.05
CA LYS A 257 3.80 -20.80 1.89
C LYS A 257 2.33 -21.03 1.54
N PRO A 258 1.97 -21.02 0.25
CA PRO A 258 0.62 -21.37 -0.18
C PRO A 258 0.25 -22.75 0.33
N LEU A 259 -0.99 -22.93 0.81
CA LEU A 259 -1.51 -24.27 1.05
C LEU A 259 -1.55 -24.97 -0.31
N LEU A 260 -0.80 -26.06 -0.43
CA LEU A 260 -0.85 -26.90 -1.63
C LEU A 260 -2.30 -27.38 -1.77
N THR A 261 -3.04 -26.82 -2.71
CA THR A 261 -4.31 -27.41 -3.16
C THR A 261 -3.97 -28.71 -3.86
N ALA A 262 -4.38 -29.81 -3.25
CA ALA A 262 -4.24 -31.16 -3.79
C ALA A 262 -5.00 -31.32 -5.10
#